data_ea47fee5581633a4d45222ec411eeed7
#
_entry.id   ea47fee5581633a4d45222ec411eeed7
#
_cell.length_a   1.000
_cell.length_b   1.000
_cell.length_c   1.000
_cell.angle_alpha   90.00
_cell.angle_beta   90.00
_cell.angle_gamma   90.00
#
_symmetry.space_group_name_H-M   'P 1'
#
loop_
_entity.id
_entity.type
_entity.pdbx_description
1 polymer ?
#
loop_
_entity_poly.entity_id
_entity_poly.type
_entity_poly.pdbx_seq_one_letter_code
_entity_poly.pdbx_strand_id
1 'polypeptide(L)'
;MKRFKKVYIEITNICNLHCSFCSPVNRKKEFITLDNINHIFNEIKDYTDYIYLHVKGEPLLHPDIDKIIELADKYNLKVNLTTNGTLLKEKINLLLNKTNLNKINISLHSENDKENYLDEIFEIRDNYLKDKTVIYRLWTLNNGKFDNNSQEIVEKIINHYKLSTDIVDNIYNKNNINIDKNLYIDKDNEFEWPSLNNNVESNGYCFALKTQIAILVDGTVVPCCLDSDGKVPLGNIYKESFKDIVEGEKFNTLKKSFEDRKPSSELCRKCTFKNKFN
;
A
#
# COMPACT_ATOMS: atom_id res chain seq x y z
N MET A 1 -0.77 -17.82 15.16
CA MET A 1 -0.62 -16.92 13.99
C MET A 1 -1.54 -15.73 14.20
N LYS A 2 -1.03 -14.50 14.07
CA LYS A 2 -1.82 -13.28 14.29
C LYS A 2 -2.94 -13.18 13.25
N ARG A 3 -4.02 -12.45 13.61
CA ARG A 3 -5.27 -12.40 12.83
C ARG A 3 -5.09 -11.81 11.42
N PHE A 4 -4.33 -10.71 11.31
CA PHE A 4 -4.14 -10.02 10.04
C PHE A 4 -2.72 -10.22 9.49
N LYS A 5 -2.62 -10.50 8.20
CA LYS A 5 -1.34 -10.50 7.46
C LYS A 5 -0.89 -9.08 7.12
N LYS A 6 -1.84 -8.13 7.05
CA LYS A 6 -1.61 -6.74 6.65
C LYS A 6 -2.52 -5.82 7.43
N VAL A 7 -1.95 -4.86 8.16
CA VAL A 7 -2.69 -3.71 8.68
C VAL A 7 -2.16 -2.47 7.98
N TYR A 8 -3.02 -1.80 7.24
CA TYR A 8 -2.69 -0.52 6.60
C TYR A 8 -2.95 0.61 7.58
N ILE A 9 -2.04 1.55 7.67
CA ILE A 9 -2.15 2.72 8.53
C ILE A 9 -1.82 3.94 7.68
N GLU A 10 -2.80 4.79 7.48
CA GLU A 10 -2.61 6.04 6.76
C GLU A 10 -1.93 7.05 7.69
N ILE A 11 -0.63 7.18 7.59
CA ILE A 11 0.12 8.16 8.39
C ILE A 11 -0.04 9.59 7.88
N THR A 12 -0.43 9.73 6.63
CA THR A 12 -0.86 10.98 6.00
C THR A 12 -1.71 10.68 4.78
N ASN A 13 -2.64 11.57 4.47
CA ASN A 13 -3.39 11.56 3.21
C ASN A 13 -2.98 12.72 2.28
N ILE A 14 -1.84 13.37 2.58
CA ILE A 14 -1.22 14.39 1.75
C ILE A 14 -0.25 13.74 0.79
N CYS A 15 -0.32 14.08 -0.50
CA CYS A 15 0.61 13.65 -1.52
C CYS A 15 1.16 14.85 -2.29
N ASN A 16 2.39 14.77 -2.74
CA ASN A 16 3.04 15.77 -3.60
C ASN A 16 2.78 15.53 -5.09
N LEU A 17 2.06 14.45 -5.44
CA LEU A 17 1.65 14.12 -6.81
C LEU A 17 0.13 14.09 -6.94
N HIS A 18 -0.35 14.16 -8.20
CA HIS A 18 -1.77 14.14 -8.56
C HIS A 18 -2.02 13.17 -9.73
N CYS A 19 -1.52 11.93 -9.60
CA CYS A 19 -1.62 10.92 -10.64
C CYS A 19 -3.08 10.68 -11.06
N SER A 20 -3.32 10.54 -12.36
CA SER A 20 -4.66 10.41 -12.96
C SER A 20 -5.42 9.18 -12.48
N PHE A 21 -4.70 8.08 -12.25
CA PHE A 21 -5.25 6.81 -11.74
C PHE A 21 -5.55 6.82 -10.22
N CYS A 22 -5.16 7.88 -9.49
CA CYS A 22 -5.36 7.96 -8.05
C CYS A 22 -6.62 8.75 -7.71
N SER A 23 -7.60 8.12 -7.04
CA SER A 23 -8.80 8.84 -6.61
C SER A 23 -8.47 10.02 -5.69
N PRO A 24 -9.16 11.16 -5.81
CA PRO A 24 -8.93 12.32 -4.96
C PRO A 24 -9.22 11.99 -3.49
N VAL A 25 -8.57 12.73 -2.58
CA VAL A 25 -8.85 12.66 -1.14
C VAL A 25 -9.89 13.70 -0.80
N ASN A 26 -11.07 13.25 -0.35
CA ASN A 26 -12.20 14.10 0.02
C ASN A 26 -12.24 14.41 1.52
N ARG A 27 -11.36 13.81 2.30
CA ARG A 27 -11.22 14.03 3.75
C ARG A 27 -10.26 15.18 4.05
N LYS A 28 -10.32 15.72 5.28
CA LYS A 28 -9.35 16.69 5.76
C LYS A 28 -7.93 16.17 5.55
N LYS A 29 -7.07 17.00 4.98
CA LYS A 29 -5.65 16.68 4.76
C LYS A 29 -4.87 16.87 6.06
N GLU A 30 -4.18 15.82 6.52
CA GLU A 30 -3.45 15.87 7.79
C GLU A 30 -2.32 14.82 7.86
N PHE A 31 -1.42 15.03 8.82
CA PHE A 31 -0.43 14.07 9.26
C PHE A 31 -0.86 13.46 10.60
N ILE A 32 -0.62 12.18 10.79
CA ILE A 32 -0.84 11.54 12.09
C ILE A 32 0.18 12.08 13.12
N THR A 33 -0.25 12.25 14.36
CA THR A 33 0.67 12.60 15.45
C THR A 33 1.42 11.38 15.97
N LEU A 34 2.59 11.58 16.60
CA LEU A 34 3.33 10.48 17.22
C LEU A 34 2.55 9.81 18.37
N ASP A 35 1.72 10.56 19.10
CA ASP A 35 0.87 9.99 20.16
C ASP A 35 -0.21 9.08 19.56
N ASN A 36 -0.87 9.52 18.49
CA ASN A 36 -1.89 8.74 17.81
C ASN A 36 -1.31 7.47 17.19
N ILE A 37 -0.14 7.55 16.55
CA ILE A 37 0.48 6.34 15.96
C ILE A 37 0.97 5.39 17.05
N ASN A 38 1.47 5.90 18.19
CA ASN A 38 1.85 5.09 19.33
C ASN A 38 0.64 4.34 19.90
N HIS A 39 -0.50 5.02 20.02
CA HIS A 39 -1.75 4.40 20.45
C HIS A 39 -2.16 3.29 19.47
N ILE A 40 -2.18 3.56 18.16
CA ILE A 40 -2.51 2.56 17.14
C ILE A 40 -1.60 1.34 17.25
N PHE A 41 -0.27 1.52 17.34
CA PHE A 41 0.67 0.40 17.43
C PHE A 41 0.43 -0.46 18.67
N ASN A 42 0.16 0.18 19.82
CA ASN A 42 -0.17 -0.54 21.03
C ASN A 42 -1.44 -1.39 20.89
N GLU A 43 -2.47 -0.85 20.25
CA GLU A 43 -3.75 -1.53 20.03
C GLU A 43 -3.64 -2.71 19.05
N ILE A 44 -2.78 -2.61 18.02
CA ILE A 44 -2.73 -3.63 16.94
C ILE A 44 -1.60 -4.66 17.07
N LYS A 45 -0.62 -4.47 17.97
CA LYS A 45 0.58 -5.31 18.08
C LYS A 45 0.31 -6.81 18.21
N ASP A 46 -0.82 -7.17 18.84
CA ASP A 46 -1.22 -8.57 19.03
C ASP A 46 -2.00 -9.15 17.83
N TYR A 47 -2.38 -8.30 16.86
CA TYR A 47 -3.21 -8.67 15.73
C TYR A 47 -2.43 -8.82 14.42
N THR A 48 -1.25 -8.20 14.30
CA THR A 48 -0.41 -8.27 13.10
C THR A 48 1.08 -8.22 13.43
N ASP A 49 1.90 -8.80 12.54
CA ASP A 49 3.34 -8.61 12.53
C ASP A 49 3.78 -7.57 11.49
N TYR A 50 2.91 -7.23 10.52
CA TYR A 50 3.25 -6.39 9.38
C TYR A 50 2.29 -5.22 9.24
N ILE A 51 2.85 -4.02 9.21
CA ILE A 51 2.13 -2.78 8.93
C ILE A 51 2.55 -2.17 7.60
N TYR A 52 1.61 -1.49 6.97
CA TYR A 52 1.78 -0.77 5.71
C TYR A 52 1.45 0.69 5.95
N LEU A 53 2.43 1.59 5.87
CA LEU A 53 2.28 2.99 6.26
C LEU A 53 1.61 3.86 5.17
N HIS A 54 0.58 3.34 4.54
CA HIS A 54 -0.20 4.06 3.53
C HIS A 54 -1.62 3.54 3.40
N VAL A 55 -2.52 4.43 3.03
CA VAL A 55 -3.81 4.18 2.35
C VAL A 55 -3.85 5.13 1.17
N LYS A 56 -3.84 6.43 1.41
CA LYS A 56 -3.56 7.51 0.47
C LYS A 56 -2.30 8.26 0.90
N GLY A 57 -1.94 9.32 0.15
CA GLY A 57 -0.82 10.19 0.46
C GLY A 57 0.56 9.61 0.10
N GLU A 58 1.59 10.38 0.41
CA GLU A 58 2.99 9.98 0.27
C GLU A 58 3.64 9.91 1.66
N PRO A 59 3.98 8.71 2.15
CA PRO A 59 4.52 8.53 3.49
C PRO A 59 5.83 9.31 3.75
N LEU A 60 6.67 9.51 2.74
CA LEU A 60 7.93 10.25 2.88
C LEU A 60 7.74 11.76 3.06
N LEU A 61 6.53 12.29 2.87
CA LEU A 61 6.18 13.65 3.27
C LEU A 61 6.04 13.79 4.79
N HIS A 62 5.80 12.68 5.51
CA HIS A 62 5.62 12.78 6.96
C HIS A 62 6.90 13.28 7.63
N PRO A 63 6.86 14.39 8.42
CA PRO A 63 8.06 14.96 9.01
C PRO A 63 8.78 14.02 9.97
N ASP A 64 8.05 13.15 10.65
CA ASP A 64 8.57 12.22 11.65
C ASP A 64 8.58 10.76 11.17
N ILE A 65 8.74 10.51 9.85
CA ILE A 65 8.71 9.14 9.30
C ILE A 65 9.73 8.22 9.95
N ASP A 66 10.92 8.71 10.27
CA ASP A 66 11.98 7.99 10.97
C ASP A 66 11.57 7.57 12.38
N LYS A 67 10.94 8.48 13.13
CA LYS A 67 10.43 8.20 14.48
C LYS A 67 9.26 7.22 14.48
N ILE A 68 8.40 7.29 13.45
CA ILE A 68 7.30 6.33 13.26
C ILE A 68 7.86 4.92 13.06
N ILE A 69 8.89 4.77 12.21
CA ILE A 69 9.53 3.47 11.98
C ILE A 69 10.21 2.95 13.26
N GLU A 70 10.91 3.80 13.99
CA GLU A 70 11.52 3.46 15.28
C GLU A 70 10.48 3.07 16.34
N LEU A 71 9.36 3.77 16.36
CA LEU A 71 8.28 3.46 17.27
C LEU A 71 7.65 2.11 16.95
N ALA A 72 7.48 1.75 15.67
CA ALA A 72 7.00 0.45 15.26
C ALA A 72 7.91 -0.70 15.74
N ASP A 73 9.24 -0.48 15.79
CA ASP A 73 10.21 -1.45 16.29
C ASP A 73 9.98 -1.80 17.76
N LYS A 74 9.63 -0.82 18.60
CA LYS A 74 9.31 -1.03 20.03
C LYS A 74 8.14 -2.00 20.24
N TYR A 75 7.25 -2.11 19.24
CA TYR A 75 6.11 -3.03 19.24
C TYR A 75 6.36 -4.29 18.43
N ASN A 76 7.60 -4.55 17.97
CA ASN A 76 7.98 -5.65 17.10
C ASN A 76 7.17 -5.70 15.79
N LEU A 77 6.78 -4.54 15.27
CA LEU A 77 6.04 -4.41 14.02
C LEU A 77 7.01 -4.21 12.85
N LYS A 78 6.88 -5.04 11.82
CA LYS A 78 7.64 -4.93 10.57
C LYS A 78 6.95 -3.97 9.62
N VAL A 79 7.69 -2.96 9.19
CA VAL A 79 7.18 -1.88 8.34
C VAL A 79 7.35 -2.22 6.87
N ASN A 80 6.26 -2.12 6.10
CA ASN A 80 6.28 -2.08 4.65
C ASN A 80 5.94 -0.66 4.20
N LEU A 81 6.90 -0.02 3.53
CA LEU A 81 6.74 1.32 3.00
C LEU A 81 6.31 1.24 1.54
N THR A 82 5.35 2.06 1.13
CA THR A 82 5.03 2.29 -0.29
C THR A 82 5.15 3.77 -0.56
N THR A 83 5.94 4.13 -1.55
CA THR A 83 6.26 5.52 -1.90
C THR A 83 6.21 5.72 -3.41
N ASN A 84 5.93 6.95 -3.83
CA ASN A 84 6.10 7.37 -5.22
C ASN A 84 7.58 7.60 -5.59
N GLY A 85 8.49 7.51 -4.62
CA GLY A 85 9.94 7.59 -4.81
C GLY A 85 10.52 8.99 -5.00
N THR A 86 9.71 10.03 -5.27
CA THR A 86 10.22 11.38 -5.59
C THR A 86 11.05 12.02 -4.48
N LEU A 87 10.78 11.65 -3.23
CA LEU A 87 11.48 12.14 -2.04
C LEU A 87 12.54 11.15 -1.51
N LEU A 88 12.74 10.02 -2.19
CA LEU A 88 13.58 8.95 -1.65
C LEU A 88 15.04 9.41 -1.47
N LYS A 89 15.59 10.19 -2.41
CA LYS A 89 16.94 10.75 -2.34
C LYS A 89 17.14 11.63 -1.11
N GLU A 90 16.17 12.46 -0.78
CA GLU A 90 16.24 13.37 0.39
C GLU A 90 16.08 12.62 1.71
N LYS A 91 15.29 11.54 1.71
CA LYS A 91 14.87 10.82 2.92
C LYS A 91 15.65 9.52 3.16
N ILE A 92 16.51 9.10 2.24
CA ILE A 92 17.18 7.80 2.33
C ILE A 92 17.93 7.61 3.64
N ASN A 93 18.63 8.64 4.12
CA ASN A 93 19.38 8.57 5.38
C ASN A 93 18.50 8.30 6.60
N LEU A 94 17.24 8.70 6.58
CA LEU A 94 16.27 8.44 7.64
C LEU A 94 15.79 6.98 7.65
N LEU A 95 15.91 6.29 6.51
CA LEU A 95 15.49 4.91 6.30
C LEU A 95 16.62 3.89 6.53
N LEU A 96 17.88 4.36 6.48
CA LEU A 96 19.04 3.51 6.74
C LEU A 96 19.03 3.03 8.21
N ASN A 97 19.59 1.84 8.43
CA ASN A 97 19.72 1.23 9.76
C ASN A 97 18.39 0.92 10.49
N LYS A 98 17.25 1.06 9.83
CA LYS A 98 15.96 0.63 10.38
C LYS A 98 15.78 -0.88 10.15
N THR A 99 16.04 -1.68 11.17
CA THR A 99 16.02 -3.16 11.07
C THR A 99 14.63 -3.70 10.81
N ASN A 100 13.60 -3.04 11.34
CA ASN A 100 12.21 -3.38 11.16
C ASN A 100 11.60 -2.88 9.83
N LEU A 101 12.33 -2.05 9.06
CA LEU A 101 11.92 -1.71 7.69
C LEU A 101 12.13 -2.94 6.79
N ASN A 102 11.07 -3.69 6.61
CA ASN A 102 11.06 -4.99 5.96
C ASN A 102 11.08 -4.90 4.43
N LYS A 103 10.31 -3.93 3.87
CA LYS A 103 10.11 -3.82 2.43
C LYS A 103 9.85 -2.38 2.02
N ILE A 104 10.42 -1.99 0.87
CA ILE A 104 10.15 -0.71 0.22
C ILE A 104 9.54 -0.99 -1.16
N ASN A 105 8.29 -0.59 -1.35
CA ASN A 105 7.63 -0.62 -2.64
C ASN A 105 7.74 0.77 -3.26
N ILE A 106 8.31 0.87 -4.45
CA ILE A 106 8.46 2.11 -5.20
C ILE A 106 7.51 2.06 -6.39
N SER A 107 6.54 2.96 -6.42
CA SER A 107 5.53 3.04 -7.48
C SER A 107 6.10 3.78 -8.67
N LEU A 108 6.87 3.09 -9.54
CA LEU A 108 7.54 3.70 -10.70
C LEU A 108 6.54 4.25 -11.74
N HIS A 109 5.30 3.74 -11.73
CA HIS A 109 4.19 4.22 -12.56
C HIS A 109 3.59 5.56 -12.08
N SER A 110 4.12 6.15 -11.00
CA SER A 110 3.64 7.44 -10.51
C SER A 110 3.95 8.55 -11.52
N GLU A 111 2.94 9.36 -11.84
CA GLU A 111 3.07 10.48 -12.74
C GLU A 111 3.85 11.61 -12.06
N ASN A 112 5.10 11.84 -12.47
CA ASN A 112 5.95 12.90 -11.95
C ASN A 112 6.84 13.46 -13.07
N ASP A 113 7.18 14.75 -12.96
CA ASP A 113 7.99 15.50 -13.92
C ASP A 113 9.46 15.60 -13.50
N LYS A 114 9.92 14.77 -12.56
CA LYS A 114 11.28 14.82 -12.04
C LYS A 114 12.27 14.30 -13.08
N GLU A 115 13.16 15.16 -13.53
CA GLU A 115 14.28 14.77 -14.40
C GLU A 115 15.13 13.67 -13.72
N ASN A 116 15.61 12.71 -14.49
CA ASN A 116 16.45 11.60 -14.03
C ASN A 116 15.84 10.76 -12.89
N TYR A 117 14.50 10.78 -12.74
CA TYR A 117 13.81 10.08 -11.66
C TYR A 117 14.20 8.61 -11.54
N LEU A 118 14.17 7.86 -12.64
CA LEU A 118 14.50 6.44 -12.64
C LEU A 118 15.97 6.18 -12.31
N ASP A 119 16.87 6.99 -12.85
CA ASP A 119 18.31 6.85 -12.62
C ASP A 119 18.64 7.10 -11.14
N GLU A 120 18.01 8.09 -10.51
CA GLU A 120 18.13 8.32 -9.06
C GLU A 120 17.59 7.15 -8.24
N ILE A 121 16.45 6.58 -8.62
CA ILE A 121 15.87 5.41 -7.93
C ILE A 121 16.81 4.20 -8.02
N PHE A 122 17.37 3.95 -9.20
CA PHE A 122 18.29 2.84 -9.41
C PHE A 122 19.61 3.04 -8.63
N GLU A 123 20.16 4.24 -8.66
CA GLU A 123 21.36 4.59 -7.89
C GLU A 123 21.13 4.42 -6.38
N ILE A 124 19.99 4.88 -5.85
CA ILE A 124 19.66 4.73 -4.43
C ILE A 124 19.51 3.26 -4.07
N ARG A 125 18.84 2.48 -4.91
CA ARG A 125 18.71 1.03 -4.67
C ARG A 125 20.09 0.37 -4.64
N ASP A 126 20.95 0.68 -5.58
CA ASP A 126 22.25 0.02 -5.74
C ASP A 126 23.27 0.42 -4.67
N ASN A 127 23.22 1.65 -4.19
CA ASN A 127 24.16 2.14 -3.20
C ASN A 127 23.69 1.95 -1.74
N TYR A 128 22.37 1.99 -1.49
CA TYR A 128 21.85 2.09 -0.13
C TYR A 128 20.86 0.99 0.25
N LEU A 129 20.20 0.35 -0.70
CA LEU A 129 19.07 -0.55 -0.42
C LEU A 129 19.32 -2.01 -0.86
N LYS A 130 20.55 -2.41 -1.20
CA LYS A 130 20.87 -3.79 -1.66
C LYS A 130 20.47 -4.88 -0.67
N ASP A 131 20.51 -4.60 0.61
CA ASP A 131 20.17 -5.56 1.68
C ASP A 131 18.72 -5.49 2.12
N LYS A 132 17.93 -4.55 1.55
CA LYS A 132 16.50 -4.43 1.78
C LYS A 132 15.71 -5.03 0.62
N THR A 133 14.54 -5.59 0.91
CA THR A 133 13.62 -5.99 -0.16
C THR A 133 13.02 -4.76 -0.80
N VAL A 134 13.33 -4.54 -2.08
CA VAL A 134 12.78 -3.46 -2.91
C VAL A 134 11.88 -4.04 -3.98
N ILE A 135 10.73 -3.43 -4.17
CA ILE A 135 9.78 -3.80 -5.22
C ILE A 135 9.48 -2.59 -6.09
N TYR A 136 9.80 -2.68 -7.36
CA TYR A 136 9.36 -1.75 -8.39
C TYR A 136 7.95 -2.11 -8.84
N ARG A 137 6.99 -1.23 -8.57
CA ARG A 137 5.58 -1.46 -8.91
C ARG A 137 5.22 -0.77 -10.20
N LEU A 138 4.55 -1.54 -11.10
CA LEU A 138 3.99 -1.10 -12.36
C LEU A 138 2.52 -1.53 -12.41
N TRP A 139 1.63 -0.72 -11.84
CA TRP A 139 0.22 -1.05 -11.62
C TRP A 139 -0.72 -0.24 -12.53
N THR A 140 -0.25 0.07 -13.72
CA THR A 140 -0.99 0.80 -14.77
C THR A 140 -1.11 -0.01 -16.07
N LEU A 141 -1.03 -1.36 -15.99
CA LEU A 141 -1.20 -2.19 -17.16
C LEU A 141 -2.66 -2.14 -17.65
N ASN A 142 -2.84 -2.15 -18.96
CA ASN A 142 -4.12 -2.28 -19.60
C ASN A 142 -4.28 -3.69 -20.16
N ASN A 143 -5.20 -4.49 -19.57
CA ASN A 143 -5.41 -5.89 -19.93
C ASN A 143 -4.10 -6.72 -19.99
N GLY A 144 -3.24 -6.52 -18.99
CA GLY A 144 -1.96 -7.21 -18.86
C GLY A 144 -0.85 -6.69 -19.77
N LYS A 145 -1.09 -5.64 -20.56
CA LYS A 145 -0.10 -5.04 -21.46
C LYS A 145 0.42 -3.74 -20.88
N PHE A 146 1.71 -3.48 -21.06
CA PHE A 146 2.31 -2.20 -20.74
C PHE A 146 1.76 -1.11 -21.65
N ASP A 147 1.49 0.07 -21.08
CA ASP A 147 1.37 1.30 -21.84
C ASP A 147 2.76 1.82 -22.24
N ASN A 148 2.83 2.90 -23.01
CA ASN A 148 4.10 3.44 -23.48
C ASN A 148 5.03 3.82 -22.33
N ASN A 149 4.50 4.46 -21.28
CA ASN A 149 5.28 4.88 -20.14
C ASN A 149 5.86 3.68 -19.36
N SER A 150 5.02 2.69 -19.06
CA SER A 150 5.46 1.47 -18.38
C SER A 150 6.46 0.68 -19.23
N GLN A 151 6.31 0.69 -20.55
CA GLN A 151 7.27 0.06 -21.47
C GLN A 151 8.65 0.75 -21.40
N GLU A 152 8.71 2.07 -21.43
CA GLU A 152 9.95 2.82 -21.29
C GLU A 152 10.64 2.58 -19.96
N ILE A 153 9.84 2.50 -18.86
CA ILE A 153 10.37 2.15 -17.53
C ILE A 153 11.01 0.75 -17.54
N VAL A 154 10.33 -0.23 -18.13
CA VAL A 154 10.83 -1.61 -18.23
C VAL A 154 12.12 -1.68 -19.04
N GLU A 155 12.21 -0.99 -20.16
CA GLU A 155 13.40 -0.92 -20.99
C GLU A 155 14.59 -0.30 -20.24
N LYS A 156 14.38 0.76 -19.47
CA LYS A 156 15.40 1.35 -18.59
C LYS A 156 15.85 0.37 -17.51
N ILE A 157 14.94 -0.38 -16.88
CA ILE A 157 15.27 -1.42 -15.90
C ILE A 157 16.13 -2.50 -16.55
N ILE A 158 15.74 -3.03 -17.71
CA ILE A 158 16.49 -4.07 -18.45
C ILE A 158 17.90 -3.61 -18.73
N ASN A 159 18.05 -2.40 -19.24
CA ASN A 159 19.35 -1.83 -19.62
C ASN A 159 20.24 -1.58 -18.39
N HIS A 160 19.69 -0.98 -17.33
CA HIS A 160 20.45 -0.66 -16.11
C HIS A 160 20.98 -1.93 -15.42
N TYR A 161 20.13 -2.93 -15.21
CA TYR A 161 20.47 -4.17 -14.54
C TYR A 161 21.07 -5.23 -15.48
N LYS A 162 21.19 -4.95 -16.78
CA LYS A 162 21.73 -5.87 -17.81
C LYS A 162 21.08 -7.25 -17.73
N LEU A 163 19.74 -7.27 -17.69
CA LEU A 163 18.97 -8.48 -17.44
C LEU A 163 19.14 -9.49 -18.56
N SER A 164 19.25 -10.78 -18.18
CA SER A 164 19.30 -11.89 -19.15
C SER A 164 17.96 -12.05 -19.88
N THR A 165 18.00 -12.68 -21.06
CA THR A 165 16.82 -12.94 -21.89
C THR A 165 15.71 -13.65 -21.10
N ASP A 166 16.07 -14.65 -20.28
CA ASP A 166 15.09 -15.40 -19.46
C ASP A 166 14.38 -14.52 -18.43
N ILE A 167 15.08 -13.55 -17.84
CA ILE A 167 14.46 -12.60 -16.90
C ILE A 167 13.55 -11.63 -17.67
N VAL A 168 13.99 -11.16 -18.83
CA VAL A 168 13.20 -10.28 -19.70
C VAL A 168 11.90 -10.99 -20.11
N ASP A 169 11.95 -12.22 -20.56
CA ASP A 169 10.76 -13.02 -20.90
C ASP A 169 9.81 -13.15 -19.70
N ASN A 170 10.35 -13.37 -18.50
CA ASN A 170 9.53 -13.43 -17.28
C ASN A 170 8.88 -12.07 -16.96
N ILE A 171 9.53 -10.93 -17.25
CA ILE A 171 8.94 -9.59 -17.06
C ILE A 171 7.66 -9.46 -17.89
N TYR A 172 7.61 -9.99 -19.11
CA TYR A 172 6.42 -9.91 -19.93
C TYR A 172 5.33 -10.92 -19.54
N ASN A 173 5.70 -12.08 -19.02
CA ASN A 173 4.80 -13.21 -18.82
C ASN A 173 4.32 -13.43 -17.37
N LYS A 174 4.95 -12.81 -16.37
CA LYS A 174 4.61 -12.99 -14.93
C LYS A 174 4.35 -11.65 -14.26
N ASN A 175 3.55 -11.66 -13.21
CA ASN A 175 3.21 -10.45 -12.47
C ASN A 175 4.21 -10.09 -11.37
N ASN A 176 4.90 -11.07 -10.80
CA ASN A 176 5.92 -10.84 -9.77
C ASN A 176 7.22 -11.54 -10.17
N ILE A 177 8.28 -10.77 -10.36
CA ILE A 177 9.54 -11.25 -10.92
C ILE A 177 10.70 -10.76 -10.05
N ASN A 178 11.56 -11.69 -9.64
CA ASN A 178 12.87 -11.34 -9.08
C ASN A 178 13.83 -10.99 -10.22
N ILE A 179 14.44 -9.81 -10.18
CA ILE A 179 15.35 -9.32 -11.23
C ILE A 179 16.79 -9.16 -10.74
N ASP A 180 16.99 -9.08 -9.42
CA ASP A 180 18.30 -9.05 -8.77
C ASP A 180 18.13 -9.43 -7.30
N LYS A 181 19.26 -9.54 -6.54
CA LYS A 181 19.24 -9.81 -5.09
C LYS A 181 18.32 -8.82 -4.38
N ASN A 182 17.26 -9.34 -3.72
CA ASN A 182 16.26 -8.55 -3.00
C ASN A 182 15.51 -7.48 -3.84
N LEU A 183 15.57 -7.57 -5.18
CA LEU A 183 14.89 -6.66 -6.09
C LEU A 183 13.85 -7.39 -6.93
N TYR A 184 12.64 -6.86 -6.93
CA TYR A 184 11.50 -7.45 -7.62
C TYR A 184 10.79 -6.41 -8.47
N ILE A 185 10.16 -6.85 -9.57
CA ILE A 185 9.11 -6.11 -10.27
C ILE A 185 7.77 -6.74 -9.88
N ASP A 186 6.80 -5.91 -9.52
CA ASP A 186 5.40 -6.30 -9.27
C ASP A 186 4.47 -5.52 -10.20
N LYS A 187 3.77 -6.26 -11.06
CA LYS A 187 2.88 -5.70 -12.09
C LYS A 187 1.43 -5.99 -11.77
N ASP A 188 0.57 -5.06 -12.07
CA ASP A 188 -0.87 -5.26 -12.04
C ASP A 188 -1.58 -4.36 -13.05
N ASN A 189 -2.81 -4.74 -13.41
CA ASN A 189 -3.67 -3.87 -14.19
C ASN A 189 -4.07 -2.65 -13.36
N GLU A 190 -4.26 -1.54 -14.04
CA GLU A 190 -4.96 -0.42 -13.43
C GLU A 190 -6.34 -0.88 -12.96
N PHE A 191 -6.75 -0.42 -11.80
CA PHE A 191 -8.04 -0.76 -11.21
C PHE A 191 -8.86 0.50 -10.94
N GLU A 192 -10.15 0.37 -11.12
CA GLU A 192 -11.08 1.42 -10.76
C GLU A 192 -11.26 1.48 -9.23
N TRP A 193 -11.04 2.66 -8.64
CA TRP A 193 -11.27 2.85 -7.20
C TRP A 193 -12.74 2.62 -6.85
N PRO A 194 -13.03 1.92 -5.75
CA PRO A 194 -14.39 1.75 -5.29
C PRO A 194 -15.07 3.09 -5.06
N SER A 195 -16.24 3.28 -5.65
CA SER A 195 -17.06 4.46 -5.51
C SER A 195 -18.54 4.07 -5.44
N LEU A 196 -19.32 4.82 -4.66
CA LEU A 196 -20.77 4.66 -4.65
C LEU A 196 -21.42 5.05 -5.98
N ASN A 197 -20.68 5.77 -6.83
CA ASN A 197 -21.13 6.18 -8.16
C ASN A 197 -20.79 5.13 -9.26
N ASN A 198 -20.04 4.08 -8.94
CA ASN A 198 -19.73 3.05 -9.92
C ASN A 198 -21.01 2.30 -10.33
N ASN A 199 -21.15 2.05 -11.63
CA ASN A 199 -22.34 1.37 -12.20
C ASN A 199 -22.29 -0.14 -12.06
N VAL A 200 -21.23 -0.71 -11.48
CA VAL A 200 -21.04 -2.15 -11.32
C VAL A 200 -21.55 -2.56 -9.95
N GLU A 201 -22.47 -3.53 -9.91
CA GLU A 201 -22.77 -4.29 -8.70
C GLU A 201 -22.42 -5.74 -8.93
N SER A 202 -21.60 -6.31 -8.06
CA SER A 202 -21.23 -7.71 -8.17
C SER A 202 -21.12 -8.38 -6.81
N ASN A 203 -21.48 -9.64 -6.76
CA ASN A 203 -21.19 -10.55 -5.68
C ASN A 203 -19.75 -11.06 -5.81
N GLY A 204 -19.22 -11.67 -4.77
CA GLY A 204 -17.90 -12.28 -4.81
C GLY A 204 -17.20 -12.32 -3.46
N TYR A 205 -16.13 -13.09 -3.41
CA TYR A 205 -15.28 -13.22 -2.24
C TYR A 205 -14.33 -12.02 -2.11
N CYS A 206 -14.00 -11.65 -0.87
CA CYS A 206 -12.99 -10.64 -0.59
C CYS A 206 -12.11 -11.05 0.60
N PHE A 207 -10.82 -10.73 0.53
CA PHE A 207 -9.87 -10.97 1.63
C PHE A 207 -9.91 -9.88 2.72
N ALA A 208 -10.67 -8.81 2.53
CA ALA A 208 -10.90 -7.81 3.58
C ALA A 208 -11.44 -8.46 4.85
N LEU A 209 -11.01 -7.96 6.00
CA LEU A 209 -11.36 -8.45 7.34
C LEU A 209 -10.91 -9.89 7.68
N LYS A 210 -10.43 -10.64 6.70
CA LYS A 210 -9.82 -11.96 6.90
C LYS A 210 -8.31 -11.87 7.02
N THR A 211 -7.66 -11.17 6.09
CA THR A 211 -6.21 -11.05 6.05
C THR A 211 -5.70 -9.62 6.13
N GLN A 212 -6.58 -8.65 5.95
CA GLN A 212 -6.23 -7.22 5.94
C GLN A 212 -7.34 -6.36 6.55
N ILE A 213 -6.92 -5.19 7.05
CA ILE A 213 -7.77 -4.12 7.58
C ILE A 213 -7.00 -2.80 7.40
N ALA A 214 -7.67 -1.65 7.44
CA ALA A 214 -7.00 -0.37 7.35
C ALA A 214 -7.49 0.61 8.43
N ILE A 215 -6.61 1.54 8.82
CA ILE A 215 -6.86 2.60 9.77
C ILE A 215 -6.49 3.90 9.08
N LEU A 216 -7.45 4.81 8.95
CA LEU A 216 -7.27 6.12 8.34
C LEU A 216 -6.61 7.09 9.33
N VAL A 217 -6.07 8.19 8.84
CA VAL A 217 -5.32 9.17 9.64
C VAL A 217 -6.16 9.76 10.80
N ASP A 218 -7.48 9.83 10.64
CA ASP A 218 -8.43 10.29 11.65
C ASP A 218 -8.88 9.18 12.65
N GLY A 219 -8.24 8.01 12.59
CA GLY A 219 -8.54 6.86 13.44
C GLY A 219 -9.69 6.00 12.96
N THR A 220 -10.36 6.34 11.88
CA THR A 220 -11.45 5.52 11.33
C THR A 220 -10.91 4.17 10.85
N VAL A 221 -11.48 3.09 11.35
CA VAL A 221 -11.13 1.72 10.94
C VAL A 221 -12.05 1.29 9.81
N VAL A 222 -11.45 0.82 8.71
CA VAL A 222 -12.15 0.45 7.47
C VAL A 222 -11.74 -0.95 7.00
N PRO A 223 -12.53 -1.64 6.16
CA PRO A 223 -12.28 -3.02 5.77
C PRO A 223 -10.96 -3.26 5.03
N CYS A 224 -10.50 -2.32 4.24
CA CYS A 224 -9.27 -2.42 3.44
C CYS A 224 -8.77 -1.04 3.00
N CYS A 225 -7.56 -0.99 2.44
CA CYS A 225 -6.94 0.25 1.94
C CYS A 225 -7.66 0.89 0.75
N LEU A 226 -8.60 0.22 0.11
CA LEU A 226 -9.37 0.79 -1.00
C LEU A 226 -10.55 1.64 -0.53
N ASP A 227 -11.03 1.48 0.72
CA ASP A 227 -12.00 2.39 1.33
C ASP A 227 -11.31 3.63 1.89
N SER A 228 -10.68 4.37 1.01
CA SER A 228 -9.86 5.53 1.36
C SER A 228 -10.64 6.74 1.86
N ASP A 229 -11.94 6.78 1.65
CA ASP A 229 -12.83 7.86 2.14
C ASP A 229 -13.61 7.48 3.40
N GLY A 230 -13.42 6.26 3.93
CA GLY A 230 -14.10 5.82 5.16
C GLY A 230 -15.61 5.60 4.98
N LYS A 231 -16.04 5.14 3.80
CA LYS A 231 -17.47 4.93 3.48
C LYS A 231 -18.06 3.72 4.21
N VAL A 232 -17.20 2.81 4.70
CA VAL A 232 -17.60 1.60 5.43
C VAL A 232 -16.91 1.59 6.80
N PRO A 233 -17.23 2.55 7.70
CA PRO A 233 -16.57 2.65 8.99
C PRO A 233 -17.00 1.51 9.91
N LEU A 234 -16.02 0.77 10.40
CA LEU A 234 -16.22 -0.31 11.38
C LEU A 234 -16.24 0.23 12.81
N GLY A 235 -15.50 1.31 13.07
CA GLY A 235 -15.35 2.01 14.32
C GLY A 235 -14.27 3.06 14.22
N ASN A 236 -13.85 3.64 15.36
CA ASN A 236 -12.75 4.61 15.42
C ASN A 236 -11.81 4.29 16.57
N ILE A 237 -10.55 3.97 16.28
CA ILE A 237 -9.55 3.48 17.23
C ILE A 237 -9.17 4.53 18.30
N TYR A 238 -9.48 5.81 18.08
CA TYR A 238 -9.30 6.87 19.09
C TYR A 238 -10.47 6.99 20.08
N LYS A 239 -11.58 6.23 19.85
CA LYS A 239 -12.80 6.30 20.66
C LYS A 239 -13.12 4.97 21.35
N GLU A 240 -12.64 3.87 20.80
CA GLU A 240 -12.92 2.52 21.28
C GLU A 240 -11.70 1.61 21.03
N SER A 241 -11.55 0.51 21.75
CA SER A 241 -10.42 -0.39 21.58
C SER A 241 -10.45 -1.09 20.22
N PHE A 242 -9.29 -1.41 19.67
CA PHE A 242 -9.24 -2.21 18.44
C PHE A 242 -9.91 -3.58 18.61
N LYS A 243 -9.84 -4.14 19.82
CA LYS A 243 -10.53 -5.38 20.16
C LYS A 243 -12.05 -5.25 19.98
N ASP A 244 -12.65 -4.21 20.55
CA ASP A 244 -14.11 -4.00 20.46
C ASP A 244 -14.55 -3.81 19.00
N ILE A 245 -13.74 -3.12 18.19
CA ILE A 245 -14.01 -2.94 16.76
C ILE A 245 -14.01 -4.29 16.03
N VAL A 246 -12.98 -5.12 16.22
CA VAL A 246 -12.83 -6.38 15.45
C VAL A 246 -13.67 -7.54 16.01
N GLU A 247 -14.23 -7.42 17.19
CA GLU A 247 -15.21 -8.34 17.77
C GLU A 247 -16.64 -7.81 17.63
N GLY A 248 -16.81 -6.55 17.23
CA GLY A 248 -18.10 -5.87 17.10
C GLY A 248 -18.99 -6.40 15.97
N GLU A 249 -20.27 -6.07 16.06
CA GLU A 249 -21.31 -6.53 15.14
C GLU A 249 -21.04 -6.10 13.69
N LYS A 250 -20.66 -4.84 13.48
CA LYS A 250 -20.36 -4.29 12.13
C LYS A 250 -19.25 -5.08 11.43
N PHE A 251 -18.16 -5.38 12.17
CA PHE A 251 -17.06 -6.16 11.65
C PHE A 251 -17.50 -7.57 11.28
N ASN A 252 -18.20 -8.27 12.19
CA ASN A 252 -18.59 -9.66 12.02
C ASN A 252 -19.65 -9.83 10.93
N THR A 253 -20.63 -8.93 10.84
CA THR A 253 -21.64 -8.91 9.78
C THR A 253 -21.01 -8.74 8.41
N LEU A 254 -20.11 -7.74 8.25
CA LEU A 254 -19.44 -7.50 6.97
C LEU A 254 -18.50 -8.65 6.60
N LYS A 255 -17.74 -9.18 7.56
CA LYS A 255 -16.83 -10.31 7.33
C LYS A 255 -17.61 -11.54 6.86
N LYS A 256 -18.72 -11.88 7.53
CA LYS A 256 -19.58 -12.99 7.11
C LYS A 256 -20.13 -12.80 5.71
N SER A 257 -20.55 -11.58 5.37
CA SER A 257 -21.08 -11.27 4.03
C SER A 257 -20.05 -11.52 2.90
N PHE A 258 -18.74 -11.37 3.18
CA PHE A 258 -17.68 -11.75 2.24
C PHE A 258 -17.51 -13.26 2.14
N GLU A 259 -17.62 -13.99 3.25
CA GLU A 259 -17.59 -15.46 3.28
C GLU A 259 -18.77 -16.04 2.49
N ASP A 260 -19.95 -15.43 2.63
CA ASP A 260 -21.18 -15.79 1.91
C ASP A 260 -21.17 -15.28 0.44
N ARG A 261 -20.09 -14.63 -0.01
CA ARG A 261 -19.92 -14.02 -1.35
C ARG A 261 -20.97 -12.98 -1.70
N LYS A 262 -21.63 -12.39 -0.73
CA LYS A 262 -22.68 -11.36 -0.88
C LYS A 262 -22.36 -10.16 0.00
N PRO A 263 -21.42 -9.28 -0.40
CA PRO A 263 -21.01 -8.13 0.40
C PRO A 263 -22.20 -7.30 0.87
N SER A 264 -22.32 -7.09 2.20
CA SER A 264 -23.43 -6.32 2.78
C SER A 264 -23.28 -4.81 2.56
N SER A 265 -22.04 -4.32 2.38
CA SER A 265 -21.79 -2.90 2.10
C SER A 265 -21.95 -2.58 0.61
N GLU A 266 -22.62 -1.46 0.31
CA GLU A 266 -22.82 -0.96 -1.06
C GLU A 266 -21.46 -0.69 -1.74
N LEU A 267 -20.52 -0.01 -1.07
CA LEU A 267 -19.19 0.24 -1.63
C LEU A 267 -18.49 -1.06 -2.03
N CYS A 268 -18.60 -2.09 -1.19
CA CYS A 268 -17.98 -3.39 -1.46
C CYS A 268 -18.67 -4.13 -2.62
N ARG A 269 -19.98 -3.97 -2.80
CA ARG A 269 -20.68 -4.48 -4.00
C ARG A 269 -20.19 -3.79 -5.27
N LYS A 270 -19.94 -2.49 -5.21
CA LYS A 270 -19.45 -1.67 -6.33
C LYS A 270 -17.94 -1.73 -6.57
N CYS A 271 -17.19 -2.52 -5.78
CA CYS A 271 -15.75 -2.69 -5.93
C CYS A 271 -15.43 -3.77 -6.96
N THR A 272 -14.74 -3.42 -8.04
CA THR A 272 -14.30 -4.36 -9.08
C THR A 272 -13.06 -5.15 -8.66
N PHE A 273 -12.27 -4.66 -7.71
CA PHE A 273 -11.03 -5.30 -7.27
C PHE A 273 -11.23 -6.72 -6.73
N LYS A 274 -12.40 -7.01 -6.12
CA LYS A 274 -12.71 -8.37 -5.65
C LYS A 274 -12.84 -9.41 -6.76
N ASN A 275 -13.06 -8.97 -8.01
CA ASN A 275 -13.15 -9.90 -9.15
C ASN A 275 -11.84 -10.67 -9.39
N LYS A 276 -10.71 -10.17 -8.86
CA LYS A 276 -9.41 -10.88 -8.87
C LYS A 276 -9.40 -12.15 -7.99
N PHE A 277 -10.39 -12.34 -7.14
CA PHE A 277 -10.45 -13.44 -6.17
C PHE A 277 -11.56 -14.45 -6.46
N ASN A 278 -12.29 -14.27 -7.55
CA ASN A 278 -13.40 -15.11 -7.99
C ASN A 278 -13.00 -16.08 -9.07
#